data_1dffc01e518e329f852cb8f7a264a7b6
#
_entry.id   1dffc01e518e329f852cb8f7a264a7b6
#
_cell.length_a   1.000
_cell.length_b   1.000
_cell.length_c   1.000
_cell.angle_alpha   90.00
_cell.angle_beta   90.00
_cell.angle_gamma   90.00
#
_symmetry.space_group_name_H-M   'P 1'
#
loop_
_entity.id
_entity.type
_entity.pdbx_description
1 polymer ?
#
loop_
_entity_poly.entity_id
_entity_poly.type
_entity_poly.pdbx_seq_one_letter_code
_entity_poly.pdbx_strand_id
1 'polypeptide(L)'
;MSLFGKFTKKENTTSPSSVLPTIIETLTKAGYKSQRQTESCVGYDDDGLYCNFCYLENDPEFLLAQATFERGAFSAADELLLHQICAKVNASQKAGKVYIDGEGELTFTVEAFIPSGTPIDLLAL
;
A
#
# COMPACT_ATOMS: atom_id res chain seq x y z
N MET A 1 -12.65 36.70 2.20
CA MET A 1 -12.68 35.80 3.28
C MET A 1 -11.99 34.53 2.90
N SER A 2 -11.11 34.12 3.73
CA SER A 2 -10.18 33.04 3.42
C SER A 2 -10.71 31.64 3.66
N LEU A 3 -11.98 31.46 4.01
CA LEU A 3 -12.49 30.16 4.35
C LEU A 3 -12.38 29.14 3.21
N PHE A 4 -12.68 29.56 2.01
CA PHE A 4 -12.60 28.66 0.87
C PHE A 4 -11.17 28.27 0.55
N GLY A 5 -10.25 29.21 0.64
CA GLY A 5 -8.85 28.92 0.46
C GLY A 5 -8.31 27.97 1.51
N LYS A 6 -8.79 28.06 2.74
CA LYS A 6 -8.38 27.17 3.82
C LYS A 6 -8.83 25.73 3.56
N PHE A 7 -10.07 25.54 3.13
CA PHE A 7 -10.57 24.21 2.83
C PHE A 7 -9.80 23.59 1.67
N THR A 8 -9.57 24.33 0.62
CA THR A 8 -8.80 23.86 -0.51
C THR A 8 -7.39 23.45 -0.10
N LYS A 9 -6.75 24.25 0.74
CA LYS A 9 -5.40 23.95 1.24
C LYS A 9 -5.35 22.67 2.06
N LYS A 10 -6.39 22.40 2.89
CA LYS A 10 -6.46 21.18 3.68
C LYS A 10 -6.53 19.95 2.80
N GLU A 11 -7.25 20.04 1.69
CA GLU A 11 -7.40 18.92 0.76
C GLU A 11 -6.12 18.63 0.00
N ASN A 12 -5.18 19.59 -0.05
CA ASN A 12 -3.94 19.46 -0.79
C ASN A 12 -2.77 18.98 0.05
N THR A 13 -3.00 18.67 1.32
CA THR A 13 -1.96 18.17 2.21
C THR A 13 -2.23 16.73 2.62
N THR A 14 -1.17 16.04 3.00
CA THR A 14 -1.25 14.63 3.35
C THR A 14 -1.88 14.41 4.71
N SER A 15 -2.77 13.46 4.77
CA SER A 15 -3.36 12.85 5.95
C SER A 15 -4.03 11.55 5.48
N PRO A 16 -4.40 10.63 6.34
CA PRO A 16 -5.14 9.46 5.86
C PRO A 16 -6.40 9.82 5.07
N SER A 17 -7.08 10.91 5.44
CA SER A 17 -8.29 11.33 4.76
C SER A 17 -8.06 11.96 3.39
N SER A 18 -6.85 12.37 3.06
CA SER A 18 -6.50 12.94 1.75
C SER A 18 -5.70 11.99 0.88
N VAL A 19 -4.79 11.22 1.48
CA VAL A 19 -3.93 10.30 0.73
C VAL A 19 -4.71 9.12 0.16
N LEU A 20 -5.59 8.51 0.94
CA LEU A 20 -6.37 7.36 0.46
C LEU A 20 -7.27 7.70 -0.72
N PRO A 21 -8.03 8.81 -0.72
CA PRO A 21 -8.77 9.21 -1.91
C PRO A 21 -7.88 9.46 -3.13
N THR A 22 -6.69 10.01 -2.93
CA THR A 22 -5.72 10.22 -4.02
C THR A 22 -5.25 8.89 -4.61
N ILE A 23 -5.02 7.89 -3.77
CA ILE A 23 -4.66 6.54 -4.22
C ILE A 23 -5.81 5.94 -5.05
N ILE A 24 -7.05 6.07 -4.58
CA ILE A 24 -8.22 5.58 -5.32
C ILE A 24 -8.30 6.24 -6.70
N GLU A 25 -8.13 7.54 -6.75
CA GLU A 25 -8.16 8.28 -8.01
C GLU A 25 -7.05 7.81 -8.95
N THR A 26 -5.84 7.63 -8.44
CA THR A 26 -4.70 7.16 -9.22
C THR A 26 -4.94 5.76 -9.78
N LEU A 27 -5.46 4.85 -8.94
CA LEU A 27 -5.79 3.49 -9.37
C LEU A 27 -6.89 3.49 -10.43
N THR A 28 -7.91 4.32 -10.26
CA THR A 28 -9.00 4.45 -11.22
C THR A 28 -8.48 4.92 -12.58
N LYS A 29 -7.60 5.90 -12.59
CA LYS A 29 -6.97 6.39 -13.83
C LYS A 29 -6.12 5.31 -14.50
N ALA A 30 -5.54 4.43 -13.72
CA ALA A 30 -4.75 3.31 -14.25
C ALA A 30 -5.61 2.12 -14.70
N GLY A 31 -6.92 2.18 -14.53
CA GLY A 31 -7.84 1.13 -14.95
C GLY A 31 -8.18 0.09 -13.89
N TYR A 32 -7.76 0.27 -12.66
CA TYR A 32 -8.06 -0.65 -11.57
C TYR A 32 -9.32 -0.23 -10.84
N LYS A 33 -10.07 -1.21 -10.35
CA LYS A 33 -11.22 -0.98 -9.49
C LYS A 33 -10.79 -1.17 -8.05
N SER A 34 -10.74 -0.08 -7.32
CA SER A 34 -10.38 -0.11 -5.90
C SER A 34 -11.61 0.01 -5.02
N GLN A 35 -11.52 -0.50 -3.81
CA GLN A 35 -12.56 -0.42 -2.80
C GLN A 35 -12.00 0.06 -1.48
N ARG A 36 -12.73 0.96 -0.84
CA ARG A 36 -12.43 1.36 0.52
C ARG A 36 -12.84 0.22 1.45
N GLN A 37 -11.88 -0.41 2.08
CA GLN A 37 -12.15 -1.55 2.95
C GLN A 37 -12.46 -1.14 4.37
N THR A 38 -11.73 -0.15 4.85
CA THR A 38 -11.94 0.49 6.15
C THR A 38 -11.61 1.96 5.99
N GLU A 39 -11.73 2.73 7.07
CA GLU A 39 -11.35 4.14 7.03
C GLU A 39 -9.86 4.35 6.74
N SER A 40 -9.05 3.33 7.01
CA SER A 40 -7.61 3.41 6.85
C SER A 40 -7.03 2.55 5.73
N CYS A 41 -7.85 1.78 5.02
CA CYS A 41 -7.38 0.84 4.00
C CYS A 41 -8.15 0.93 2.69
N VAL A 42 -7.42 0.87 1.60
CA VAL A 42 -7.94 0.75 0.23
C VAL A 42 -7.34 -0.51 -0.39
N GLY A 43 -8.17 -1.32 -1.03
CA GLY A 43 -7.71 -2.54 -1.68
C GLY A 43 -8.14 -2.62 -3.14
N TYR A 44 -7.42 -3.41 -3.92
CA TYR A 44 -7.79 -3.75 -5.30
C TYR A 44 -7.23 -5.10 -5.67
N ASP A 45 -7.80 -5.72 -6.69
CA ASP A 45 -7.35 -6.99 -7.24
C ASP A 45 -6.77 -6.75 -8.61
N ASP A 46 -5.58 -7.28 -8.85
CA ASP A 46 -4.90 -7.20 -10.14
C ASP A 46 -4.64 -8.61 -10.64
N ASP A 47 -5.60 -9.14 -11.38
CA ASP A 47 -5.51 -10.47 -12.01
C ASP A 47 -5.12 -11.58 -11.01
N GLY A 48 -5.84 -11.62 -9.90
CA GLY A 48 -5.62 -12.62 -8.85
C GLY A 48 -4.61 -12.21 -7.79
N LEU A 49 -3.91 -11.12 -7.98
CA LEU A 49 -3.03 -10.55 -6.98
C LEU A 49 -3.80 -9.52 -6.15
N TYR A 50 -3.96 -9.80 -4.88
CA TYR A 50 -4.64 -8.88 -3.99
C TYR A 50 -3.67 -7.86 -3.43
N CYS A 51 -3.99 -6.58 -3.64
CA CYS A 51 -3.15 -5.47 -3.22
C CYS A 51 -3.94 -4.54 -2.31
N ASN A 52 -3.27 -3.96 -1.32
CA ASN A 52 -3.89 -2.94 -0.49
C ASN A 52 -2.89 -1.88 -0.04
N PHE A 53 -3.44 -0.74 0.36
CA PHE A 53 -2.71 0.38 0.96
C PHE A 53 -3.39 0.69 2.28
N CYS A 54 -2.67 0.58 3.38
CA CYS A 54 -3.22 0.78 4.71
C CYS A 54 -2.34 1.68 5.56
N TYR A 55 -2.98 2.61 6.28
CA TYR A 55 -2.30 3.28 7.37
C TYR A 55 -2.34 2.40 8.60
N LEU A 56 -1.24 2.38 9.36
CA LEU A 56 -1.23 1.69 10.62
C LEU A 56 -2.12 2.42 11.63
N GLU A 57 -2.84 1.66 12.45
CA GLU A 57 -3.87 2.20 13.32
C GLU A 57 -3.36 3.29 14.27
N ASN A 58 -2.15 3.13 14.77
CA ASN A 58 -1.57 4.04 15.73
C ASN A 58 -0.51 4.98 15.13
N ASP A 59 -0.40 5.00 13.82
CA ASP A 59 0.60 5.84 13.15
C ASP A 59 0.02 6.40 11.85
N PRO A 60 -0.60 7.57 11.91
CA PRO A 60 -1.26 8.16 10.74
C PRO A 60 -0.32 8.66 9.66
N GLU A 61 0.98 8.56 9.87
CA GLU A 61 1.98 8.95 8.88
C GLU A 61 2.68 7.77 8.23
N PHE A 62 2.39 6.56 8.70
CA PHE A 62 3.02 5.35 8.19
C PHE A 62 2.05 4.60 7.28
N LEU A 63 2.36 4.55 5.99
CA LEU A 63 1.56 3.88 4.99
C LEU A 63 2.23 2.58 4.58
N LEU A 64 1.48 1.49 4.66
CA LEU A 64 1.93 0.17 4.24
C LEU A 64 1.20 -0.21 2.94
N ALA A 65 1.96 -0.44 1.89
CA ALA A 65 1.45 -1.05 0.67
C ALA A 65 1.84 -2.53 0.68
N GLN A 66 0.88 -3.41 0.41
CA GLN A 66 1.19 -4.83 0.38
C GLN A 66 0.44 -5.55 -0.73
N ALA A 67 1.06 -6.63 -1.21
CA ALA A 67 0.48 -7.53 -2.18
C ALA A 67 0.70 -8.95 -1.68
N THR A 68 -0.36 -9.76 -1.72
CA THR A 68 -0.33 -11.12 -1.20
C THR A 68 -0.68 -12.10 -2.32
N PHE A 69 0.17 -13.11 -2.50
CA PHE A 69 -0.09 -14.23 -3.39
C PHE A 69 -0.61 -15.40 -2.57
N GLU A 70 -1.74 -15.94 -2.98
CA GLU A 70 -2.32 -17.09 -2.31
C GLU A 70 -1.38 -18.30 -2.35
N ARG A 71 -1.40 -19.10 -1.31
CA ARG A 71 -0.58 -20.32 -1.21
C ARG A 71 -0.79 -21.25 -2.41
N GLY A 72 -2.02 -21.34 -2.93
CA GLY A 72 -2.33 -22.15 -4.09
C GLY A 72 -1.50 -21.83 -5.33
N ALA A 73 -1.08 -20.58 -5.49
CA ALA A 73 -0.23 -20.18 -6.61
C ALA A 73 1.17 -20.79 -6.54
N PHE A 74 1.59 -21.22 -5.36
CA PHE A 74 2.93 -21.77 -5.10
C PHE A 74 2.88 -23.18 -4.53
N SER A 75 1.78 -23.88 -4.73
CA SER A 75 1.55 -25.20 -4.12
C SER A 75 2.62 -26.23 -4.51
N ALA A 76 3.23 -26.08 -5.67
CA ALA A 76 4.30 -26.96 -6.14
C ALA A 76 5.68 -26.52 -5.68
N ALA A 77 5.81 -25.36 -5.04
CA ALA A 77 7.10 -24.85 -4.60
C ALA A 77 7.45 -25.38 -3.22
N ASP A 78 8.72 -25.74 -3.05
CA ASP A 78 9.27 -26.12 -1.76
C ASP A 78 9.31 -24.89 -0.84
N GLU A 79 8.87 -25.07 0.39
CA GLU A 79 8.84 -23.98 1.39
C GLU A 79 10.24 -23.43 1.64
N LEU A 80 11.26 -24.29 1.70
CA LEU A 80 12.64 -23.84 1.86
C LEU A 80 13.05 -22.94 0.69
N LEU A 81 12.70 -23.32 -0.53
CA LEU A 81 12.99 -22.52 -1.72
C LEU A 81 12.31 -21.15 -1.65
N LEU A 82 11.08 -21.10 -1.20
CA LEU A 82 10.36 -19.83 -1.04
C LEU A 82 11.08 -18.92 -0.04
N HIS A 83 11.52 -19.46 1.09
CA HIS A 83 12.28 -18.67 2.08
C HIS A 83 13.61 -18.20 1.53
N GLN A 84 14.28 -19.00 0.73
CA GLN A 84 15.53 -18.61 0.09
C GLN A 84 15.32 -17.47 -0.91
N ILE A 85 14.24 -17.54 -1.69
CA ILE A 85 13.88 -16.45 -2.61
C ILE A 85 13.58 -15.16 -1.83
N CYS A 86 12.82 -15.26 -0.75
CA CYS A 86 12.53 -14.11 0.11
C CYS A 86 13.80 -13.46 0.64
N ALA A 87 14.73 -14.26 1.14
CA ALA A 87 16.00 -13.76 1.67
C ALA A 87 16.80 -13.03 0.58
N LYS A 88 16.83 -13.58 -0.62
CA LYS A 88 17.57 -12.98 -1.74
C LYS A 88 16.93 -11.68 -2.22
N VAL A 89 15.62 -11.65 -2.34
CA VAL A 89 14.89 -10.44 -2.73
C VAL A 89 15.08 -9.34 -1.69
N ASN A 90 14.92 -9.67 -0.42
CA ASN A 90 15.06 -8.70 0.66
C ASN A 90 16.47 -8.09 0.71
N ALA A 91 17.49 -8.87 0.40
CA ALA A 91 18.86 -8.37 0.38
C ALA A 91 19.10 -7.36 -0.75
N SER A 92 18.29 -7.38 -1.81
CA SER A 92 18.46 -6.52 -2.99
C SER A 92 17.51 -5.32 -3.01
N GLN A 93 16.47 -5.29 -2.16
CA GLN A 93 15.47 -4.23 -2.16
C GLN A 93 15.75 -3.20 -1.06
N LYS A 94 15.50 -1.94 -1.37
CA LYS A 94 15.75 -0.85 -0.41
C LYS A 94 14.62 -0.65 0.59
N ALA A 95 13.39 -0.58 0.11
CA ALA A 95 12.24 -0.23 0.96
C ALA A 95 11.16 -1.31 0.96
N GLY A 96 11.30 -2.32 0.13
CA GLY A 96 10.38 -3.43 0.04
C GLY A 96 10.86 -4.64 0.82
N LYS A 97 9.90 -5.42 1.28
CA LYS A 97 10.13 -6.70 1.94
C LYS A 97 9.28 -7.78 1.31
N VAL A 98 9.76 -9.01 1.33
CA VAL A 98 8.95 -10.17 0.96
C VAL A 98 9.15 -11.25 2.01
N TYR A 99 8.05 -11.90 2.41
CA TYR A 99 8.10 -12.94 3.43
C TYR A 99 6.93 -13.90 3.28
N ILE A 100 7.05 -15.05 3.92
CA ILE A 100 5.94 -15.99 4.06
C ILE A 100 5.23 -15.64 5.34
N ASP A 101 3.94 -15.32 5.25
CA ASP A 101 3.16 -14.93 6.40
C ASP A 101 2.69 -16.13 7.23
N GLY A 102 1.94 -15.87 8.31
CA GLY A 102 1.45 -16.91 9.20
C GLY A 102 0.48 -17.90 8.57
N GLU A 103 -0.07 -17.57 7.41
CA GLU A 103 -0.97 -18.45 6.65
C GLU A 103 -0.25 -19.18 5.52
N GLY A 104 1.05 -19.02 5.41
CA GLY A 104 1.86 -19.64 4.36
C GLY A 104 1.78 -18.92 3.02
N GLU A 105 1.25 -17.71 2.98
CA GLU A 105 1.12 -16.93 1.78
C GLU A 105 2.35 -16.03 1.56
N LEU A 106 2.69 -15.81 0.31
CA LEU A 106 3.81 -14.93 -0.04
C LEU A 106 3.33 -13.49 -0.06
N THR A 107 3.94 -12.67 0.78
CA THR A 107 3.53 -11.28 0.96
C THR A 107 4.68 -10.33 0.63
N PHE A 108 4.39 -9.34 -0.24
CA PHE A 108 5.28 -8.23 -0.53
C PHE A 108 4.78 -6.98 0.17
N THR A 109 5.69 -6.24 0.79
CA THR A 109 5.33 -4.98 1.43
C THR A 109 6.28 -3.87 1.00
N VAL A 110 5.72 -2.66 0.88
CA VAL A 110 6.49 -1.44 0.75
C VAL A 110 5.99 -0.49 1.84
N GLU A 111 6.90 0.02 2.63
CA GLU A 111 6.58 0.89 3.74
C GLU A 111 7.00 2.31 3.41
N ALA A 112 6.12 3.26 3.68
CA ALA A 112 6.37 4.67 3.42
C ALA A 112 5.97 5.52 4.61
N PHE A 113 6.85 6.43 4.99
CA PHE A 113 6.53 7.43 6.00
C PHE A 113 6.16 8.72 5.27
N ILE A 114 4.93 9.17 5.46
CA ILE A 114 4.41 10.37 4.82
C ILE A 114 4.03 11.35 5.93
N PRO A 115 4.90 12.33 6.22
CA PRO A 115 4.59 13.31 7.26
C PRO A 115 3.29 14.04 6.97
N SER A 116 2.46 14.18 7.99
CA SER A 116 1.21 14.92 7.87
C SER A 116 1.49 16.37 7.45
N GLY A 117 0.65 16.90 6.58
CA GLY A 117 0.81 18.26 6.08
C GLY A 117 1.71 18.39 4.86
N THR A 118 2.27 17.30 4.35
CA THR A 118 3.04 17.32 3.11
C THR A 118 2.11 17.63 1.93
N PRO A 119 2.49 18.53 1.01
CA PRO A 119 1.68 18.76 -0.19
C PRO A 119 1.51 17.48 -1.01
N ILE A 120 0.27 17.19 -1.40
CA ILE A 120 -0.04 15.92 -2.09
C ILE A 120 0.65 15.84 -3.45
N ASP A 121 0.79 16.94 -4.15
CA ASP A 121 1.45 16.96 -5.45
C ASP A 121 2.94 16.61 -5.41
N LEU A 122 3.52 16.55 -4.21
CA LEU A 122 4.90 16.08 -4.05
C LEU A 122 4.99 14.56 -3.89
N LEU A 123 3.86 13.87 -3.75
CA LEU A 123 3.85 12.41 -3.70
C LEU A 123 4.03 11.85 -5.11
N ALA A 124 4.97 10.94 -5.27
CA ALA A 124 5.18 10.24 -6.54
C ALA A 124 4.25 9.02 -6.63
N LEU A 125 2.98 9.29 -6.85
CA LEU A 125 1.95 8.24 -6.94
C LEU A 125 1.74 7.73 -8.36
#